data_fae33f4aa301b079a68f8aacef225ca0
#
_entry.id   fae33f4aa301b079a68f8aacef225ca0
#
_cell.length_a   1.000
_cell.length_b   1.000
_cell.length_c   1.000
_cell.angle_alpha   90.00
_cell.angle_beta   90.00
_cell.angle_gamma   90.00
#
_symmetry.space_group_name_H-M   'P 1'
#
loop_
_entity.id
_entity.type
_entity.pdbx_description
1 polymer ?
#
loop_
_entity_poly.entity_id
_entity_poly.type
_entity_poly.pdbx_seq_one_letter_code
_entity_poly.pdbx_strand_id
1 'polypeptide(L)'
;MYLFFVRHFNDIDHLTPIAWKMHRAGQPVAVYCMNPRYDHQSDYRLHFLKNLGITVDYLHNRFDRHRGLLHELLSRLVEKSCEAQRLSETMRTDVPFYKKRLSYLIGKFGILSYKLIRFGYYDIRWAHSILERSGARAICFDHIMPGLYVVRNLLQAAKEKSIPSFSLPHGVHLYTDEAAKAKSTDARRASKFNEFDHIIVPNRLRKDLLVRSGVSAKKIVVLGSARYSSEWLAQNKKIMPRRIPASANPPSRLKVVFMPSKPQYHADLSRLSTTCNLLAGMKNMDVMIKPHTRTGGEKHLFKDNNLPDASSVLTAELCEWADIALVVGSSVITEVLMQKKPALYLKYLHANTTLFEELGACWTIHDESELEHALRSLQKNKAAVPYGETRVVEYVKQVVYGGRAEKDVLGNYENFITAHAGK
;
A
#
# COMPACT_ATOMS: atom_id res chain seq x y z
N MET A 1 -20.60 15.35 -2.03
CA MET A 1 -19.13 15.14 -1.99
C MET A 1 -18.81 13.73 -1.48
N TYR A 2 -17.90 12.98 -2.13
CA TYR A 2 -17.38 11.71 -1.65
C TYR A 2 -16.07 11.97 -0.92
N LEU A 3 -15.99 11.64 0.38
CA LEU A 3 -14.85 11.95 1.22
C LEU A 3 -13.98 10.71 1.40
N PHE A 4 -12.73 10.77 0.99
CA PHE A 4 -11.74 9.72 1.17
C PHE A 4 -10.74 10.11 2.27
N PHE A 5 -10.53 9.20 3.24
CA PHE A 5 -9.64 9.43 4.37
C PHE A 5 -8.45 8.47 4.28
N VAL A 6 -7.23 9.04 4.14
CA VAL A 6 -5.97 8.30 3.98
C VAL A 6 -5.01 8.62 5.13
N ARG A 7 -4.11 7.69 5.46
CA ARG A 7 -3.11 7.86 6.54
C ARG A 7 -1.68 7.88 6.03
N HIS A 8 -1.36 6.99 5.09
CA HIS A 8 0.00 6.75 4.64
C HIS A 8 0.04 6.05 3.27
N PHE A 9 1.23 5.74 2.82
CA PHE A 9 1.52 5.19 1.50
C PHE A 9 0.59 4.06 1.03
N ASN A 10 0.30 3.07 1.89
CA ASN A 10 -0.55 1.94 1.49
C ASN A 10 -1.99 2.35 1.22
N ASP A 11 -2.55 3.23 2.05
CA ASP A 11 -3.92 3.70 1.88
C ASP A 11 -4.04 4.44 0.53
N ILE A 12 -3.04 5.28 0.23
CA ILE A 12 -2.98 6.04 -1.01
C ILE A 12 -2.89 5.10 -2.22
N ASP A 13 -2.10 4.02 -2.14
CA ASP A 13 -2.01 3.03 -3.22
C ASP A 13 -3.36 2.40 -3.57
N HIS A 14 -4.22 2.18 -2.58
CA HIS A 14 -5.49 1.50 -2.78
C HIS A 14 -6.66 2.47 -3.04
N LEU A 15 -6.64 3.67 -2.47
CA LEU A 15 -7.75 4.62 -2.54
C LEU A 15 -7.63 5.60 -3.71
N THR A 16 -6.42 5.98 -4.11
CA THR A 16 -6.21 6.92 -5.23
C THR A 16 -6.86 6.45 -6.54
N PRO A 17 -6.72 5.18 -6.97
CA PRO A 17 -7.39 4.73 -8.20
C PRO A 17 -8.91 4.86 -8.14
N ILE A 18 -9.52 4.63 -6.97
CA ILE A 18 -10.97 4.73 -6.79
C ILE A 18 -11.40 6.20 -6.83
N ALA A 19 -10.72 7.06 -6.08
CA ALA A 19 -10.98 8.51 -6.07
C ALA A 19 -10.83 9.13 -7.47
N TRP A 20 -9.79 8.75 -8.21
CA TRP A 20 -9.57 9.13 -9.59
C TRP A 20 -10.71 8.68 -10.52
N LYS A 21 -11.13 7.42 -10.44
CA LYS A 21 -12.21 6.87 -11.29
C LYS A 21 -13.52 7.60 -11.02
N MET A 22 -13.89 7.79 -9.75
CA MET A 22 -15.08 8.53 -9.37
C MET A 22 -15.06 9.98 -9.89
N HIS A 23 -13.92 10.66 -9.77
CA HIS A 23 -13.77 12.01 -10.31
C HIS A 23 -13.96 12.04 -11.84
N ARG A 24 -13.36 11.08 -12.55
CA ARG A 24 -13.56 10.96 -14.01
C ARG A 24 -15.02 10.68 -14.40
N ALA A 25 -15.78 10.03 -13.55
CA ALA A 25 -17.23 9.82 -13.73
C ALA A 25 -18.06 11.06 -13.31
N GLY A 26 -17.42 12.22 -13.09
CA GLY A 26 -18.11 13.46 -12.73
C GLY A 26 -18.52 13.56 -11.26
N GLN A 27 -18.10 12.62 -10.41
CA GLN A 27 -18.42 12.66 -9.00
C GLN A 27 -17.54 13.66 -8.25
N PRO A 28 -18.12 14.51 -7.37
CA PRO A 28 -17.32 15.44 -6.55
C PRO A 28 -16.58 14.67 -5.44
N VAL A 29 -15.24 14.67 -5.48
CA VAL A 29 -14.36 13.91 -4.59
C VAL A 29 -13.46 14.84 -3.80
N ALA A 30 -13.20 14.49 -2.52
CA ALA A 30 -12.15 15.10 -1.71
C ALA A 30 -11.35 14.01 -0.96
N VAL A 31 -10.03 14.20 -0.80
CA VAL A 31 -9.13 13.30 -0.10
C VAL A 31 -8.51 14.03 1.09
N TYR A 32 -8.68 13.47 2.29
CA TYR A 32 -8.14 14.03 3.53
C TYR A 32 -7.11 13.12 4.16
N CYS A 33 -5.89 13.64 4.33
CA CYS A 33 -4.81 12.94 5.03
C CYS A 33 -5.00 13.07 6.55
N MET A 34 -5.28 11.94 7.21
CA MET A 34 -5.48 11.87 8.66
C MET A 34 -4.16 11.87 9.46
N ASN A 35 -3.05 11.48 8.81
CA ASN A 35 -1.75 11.43 9.47
C ASN A 35 -0.93 12.67 9.11
N PRO A 36 -0.75 13.61 10.04
CA PRO A 36 -0.01 14.85 9.76
C PRO A 36 1.49 14.62 9.53
N ARG A 37 2.01 13.44 9.87
CA ARG A 37 3.41 13.08 9.66
C ARG A 37 3.68 12.51 8.27
N TYR A 38 2.64 12.17 7.53
CA TYR A 38 2.82 11.71 6.17
C TYR A 38 2.93 12.91 5.24
N ASP A 39 4.01 12.96 4.48
CA ASP A 39 4.21 14.01 3.49
C ASP A 39 3.35 13.77 2.24
N HIS A 40 2.13 14.29 2.28
CA HIS A 40 1.24 14.18 1.15
C HIS A 40 1.65 15.09 -0.03
N GLN A 41 2.49 16.11 0.21
CA GLN A 41 2.95 17.01 -0.83
C GLN A 41 4.01 16.37 -1.73
N SER A 42 4.81 15.43 -1.20
CA SER A 42 5.78 14.68 -1.99
C SER A 42 5.20 13.42 -2.63
N ASP A 43 3.98 13.01 -2.28
CA ASP A 43 3.35 11.84 -2.88
C ASP A 43 2.82 12.16 -4.28
N TYR A 44 3.44 11.57 -5.31
CA TYR A 44 3.11 11.84 -6.70
C TYR A 44 1.65 11.51 -7.07
N ARG A 45 1.01 10.55 -6.41
CA ARG A 45 -0.38 10.16 -6.64
C ARG A 45 -1.34 11.20 -6.10
N LEU A 46 -1.06 11.73 -4.92
CA LEU A 46 -1.84 12.83 -4.35
C LEU A 46 -1.63 14.13 -5.11
N HIS A 47 -0.40 14.37 -5.59
CA HIS A 47 -0.11 15.47 -6.49
C HIS A 47 -0.89 15.36 -7.81
N PHE A 48 -0.94 14.16 -8.37
CA PHE A 48 -1.75 13.87 -9.55
C PHE A 48 -3.23 14.19 -9.32
N LEU A 49 -3.81 13.77 -8.18
CA LEU A 49 -5.21 14.10 -7.86
C LEU A 49 -5.43 15.62 -7.73
N LYS A 50 -4.50 16.34 -7.11
CA LYS A 50 -4.56 17.82 -7.03
C LYS A 50 -4.56 18.47 -8.41
N ASN A 51 -3.72 17.99 -9.32
CA ASN A 51 -3.62 18.52 -10.69
C ASN A 51 -4.91 18.31 -11.50
N LEU A 52 -5.73 17.32 -11.11
CA LEU A 52 -7.06 17.10 -11.67
C LEU A 52 -8.16 17.98 -11.02
N GLY A 53 -7.80 18.84 -10.07
CA GLY A 53 -8.76 19.69 -9.34
C GLY A 53 -9.42 19.00 -8.14
N ILE A 54 -9.01 17.79 -7.77
CA ILE A 54 -9.51 17.13 -6.56
C ILE A 54 -8.91 17.80 -5.32
N THR A 55 -9.75 18.15 -4.35
CA THR A 55 -9.27 18.65 -3.05
C THR A 55 -8.46 17.56 -2.33
N VAL A 56 -7.18 17.83 -2.09
CA VAL A 56 -6.31 16.98 -1.26
C VAL A 56 -5.68 17.83 -0.18
N ASP A 57 -5.96 17.53 1.09
CA ASP A 57 -5.49 18.34 2.20
C ASP A 57 -5.28 17.50 3.47
N TYR A 58 -4.60 18.06 4.47
CA TYR A 58 -4.59 17.48 5.81
C TYR A 58 -5.93 17.67 6.51
N LEU A 59 -6.36 16.62 7.19
CA LEU A 59 -7.62 16.67 7.94
C LEU A 59 -7.61 17.76 9.02
N HIS A 60 -6.44 18.00 9.66
CA HIS A 60 -6.32 19.04 10.69
C HIS A 60 -6.43 20.47 10.18
N ASN A 61 -6.36 20.71 8.87
CA ASN A 61 -6.61 22.02 8.27
C ASN A 61 -8.11 22.30 8.05
N ARG A 62 -8.98 21.29 8.27
CA ARG A 62 -10.42 21.35 8.05
C ARG A 62 -11.20 21.55 9.34
N PHE A 63 -10.74 22.49 10.16
CA PHE A 63 -11.45 22.93 11.34
C PHE A 63 -12.11 24.28 11.11
N ASP A 64 -13.14 24.55 11.90
CA ASP A 64 -13.80 25.84 11.88
C ASP A 64 -12.85 26.97 12.24
N ARG A 65 -12.93 28.07 11.49
CA ARG A 65 -12.21 29.32 11.78
C ARG A 65 -12.47 29.83 13.21
N HIS A 66 -13.52 29.36 13.88
CA HIS A 66 -13.86 29.74 15.26
C HIS A 66 -13.05 29.05 16.35
N ARG A 67 -12.15 28.11 16.01
CA ARG A 67 -11.33 27.41 17.03
C ARG A 67 -10.00 28.10 17.37
N GLY A 68 -9.79 29.31 16.88
CA GLY A 68 -8.84 30.28 17.44
C GLY A 68 -7.36 30.07 17.12
N LEU A 69 -6.58 31.06 17.53
CA LEU A 69 -5.12 31.13 17.37
C LEU A 69 -4.37 29.88 17.88
N LEU A 70 -4.87 29.25 18.94
CA LEU A 70 -4.24 28.05 19.52
C LEU A 70 -4.24 26.87 18.52
N HIS A 71 -5.37 26.65 17.84
CA HIS A 71 -5.45 25.60 16.83
C HIS A 71 -4.51 25.85 15.64
N GLU A 72 -4.43 27.09 15.18
CA GLU A 72 -3.55 27.48 14.10
C GLU A 72 -2.07 27.29 14.50
N LEU A 73 -1.70 27.71 15.72
CA LEU A 73 -0.37 27.48 16.26
C LEU A 73 -0.03 25.99 16.32
N LEU A 74 -0.93 25.15 16.86
CA LEU A 74 -0.74 23.70 16.94
C LEU A 74 -0.61 23.07 15.57
N SER A 75 -1.41 23.48 14.59
CA SER A 75 -1.33 22.98 13.21
C SER A 75 0.02 23.34 12.56
N ARG A 76 0.49 24.56 12.70
CA ARG A 76 1.82 25.00 12.23
C ARG A 76 2.97 24.22 12.90
N LEU A 77 2.85 23.91 14.19
CA LEU A 77 3.85 23.08 14.89
C LEU A 77 3.87 21.64 14.36
N VAL A 78 2.71 21.08 14.03
CA VAL A 78 2.60 19.75 13.40
C VAL A 78 3.27 19.76 12.02
N GLU A 79 3.00 20.75 11.18
CA GLU A 79 3.61 20.89 9.85
C GLU A 79 5.14 21.02 9.92
N LYS A 80 5.64 21.94 10.78
CA LYS A 80 7.09 22.10 11.00
C LYS A 80 7.76 20.83 11.51
N SER A 81 7.07 20.04 12.34
CA SER A 81 7.61 18.77 12.80
C SER A 81 7.75 17.73 11.69
N CYS A 82 6.84 17.77 10.72
CA CYS A 82 6.92 16.90 9.53
C CYS A 82 8.08 17.30 8.62
N GLU A 83 8.31 18.59 8.42
CA GLU A 83 9.47 19.11 7.69
C GLU A 83 10.78 18.73 8.36
N ALA A 84 10.88 18.91 9.68
CA ALA A 84 12.07 18.54 10.46
C ALA A 84 12.37 17.04 10.39
N GLN A 85 11.35 16.19 10.39
CA GLN A 85 11.51 14.75 10.23
C GLN A 85 12.03 14.38 8.84
N ARG A 86 11.52 15.01 7.78
CA ARG A 86 12.03 14.83 6.39
C ARG A 86 13.51 15.19 6.30
N LEU A 87 13.86 16.36 6.81
CA LEU A 87 15.27 16.81 6.82
C LEU A 87 16.16 15.81 7.57
N SER A 88 15.69 15.22 8.67
CA SER A 88 16.47 14.21 9.42
C SER A 88 16.62 12.88 8.67
N GLU A 89 15.67 12.51 7.83
CA GLU A 89 15.71 11.29 7.02
C GLU A 89 16.59 11.45 5.76
N THR A 90 16.61 12.65 5.17
CA THR A 90 17.44 12.96 4.00
C THR A 90 18.90 13.26 4.36
N MET A 91 19.17 13.78 5.56
CA MET A 91 20.50 14.23 6.02
C MET A 91 21.23 13.18 6.87
N ARG A 92 21.21 11.91 6.51
CA ARG A 92 21.67 10.80 7.40
C ARG A 92 23.16 10.76 7.71
N THR A 93 24.05 11.45 7.02
CA THR A 93 25.51 11.32 7.21
C THR A 93 26.23 12.52 7.82
N ASP A 94 25.85 13.78 7.54
CA ASP A 94 26.71 14.93 7.84
C ASP A 94 26.06 16.06 8.68
N VAL A 95 25.02 15.76 9.46
CA VAL A 95 24.33 16.81 10.24
C VAL A 95 24.97 16.98 11.62
N PRO A 96 25.34 18.21 12.04
CA PRO A 96 25.84 18.48 13.38
C PRO A 96 24.88 17.98 14.49
N PHE A 97 25.45 17.50 15.59
CA PHE A 97 24.71 16.90 16.72
C PHE A 97 23.58 17.82 17.25
N TYR A 98 23.80 19.12 17.34
CA TYR A 98 22.78 20.07 17.80
C TYR A 98 21.56 20.16 16.87
N LYS A 99 21.75 20.04 15.55
CA LYS A 99 20.63 20.00 14.58
C LYS A 99 19.80 18.72 14.74
N LYS A 100 20.45 17.58 14.99
CA LYS A 100 19.74 16.31 15.27
C LYS A 100 18.90 16.44 16.54
N ARG A 101 19.45 17.05 17.60
CA ARG A 101 18.74 17.27 18.87
C ARG A 101 17.56 18.24 18.70
N LEU A 102 17.74 19.31 17.94
CA LEU A 102 16.68 20.28 17.63
C LEU A 102 15.55 19.62 16.81
N SER A 103 15.87 18.87 15.76
CA SER A 103 14.88 18.11 14.96
C SER A 103 14.11 17.10 15.82
N TYR A 104 14.78 16.45 16.77
CA TYR A 104 14.13 15.53 17.70
C TYR A 104 13.14 16.24 18.63
N LEU A 105 13.51 17.41 19.17
CA LEU A 105 12.64 18.23 20.02
C LEU A 105 11.42 18.74 19.22
N ILE A 106 11.63 19.29 18.03
CA ILE A 106 10.57 19.75 17.14
C ILE A 106 9.61 18.58 16.83
N GLY A 107 10.16 17.38 16.56
CA GLY A 107 9.38 16.16 16.35
C GLY A 107 8.51 15.80 17.55
N LYS A 108 9.04 15.88 18.78
CA LYS A 108 8.26 15.63 20.02
C LYS A 108 7.14 16.67 20.22
N PHE A 109 7.43 17.95 20.02
CA PHE A 109 6.42 19.01 20.11
C PHE A 109 5.31 18.81 19.08
N GLY A 110 5.65 18.45 17.83
CA GLY A 110 4.67 18.14 16.83
C GLY A 110 3.77 16.94 17.18
N ILE A 111 4.35 15.90 17.81
CA ILE A 111 3.55 14.77 18.31
C ILE A 111 2.57 15.22 19.40
N LEU A 112 3.05 16.02 20.33
CA LEU A 112 2.21 16.53 21.42
C LEU A 112 1.10 17.42 20.86
N SER A 113 1.44 18.34 19.96
CA SER A 113 0.47 19.22 19.28
C SER A 113 -0.59 18.41 18.53
N TYR A 114 -0.19 17.36 17.79
CA TYR A 114 -1.14 16.48 17.12
C TYR A 114 -2.05 15.72 18.09
N LYS A 115 -1.51 15.28 19.25
CA LYS A 115 -2.35 14.66 20.29
C LYS A 115 -3.37 15.65 20.83
N LEU A 116 -2.96 16.89 21.11
CA LEU A 116 -3.88 17.94 21.56
C LEU A 116 -4.96 18.25 20.54
N ILE A 117 -4.60 18.38 19.25
CA ILE A 117 -5.59 18.54 18.17
C ILE A 117 -6.55 17.35 18.17
N ARG A 118 -6.03 16.12 18.22
CA ARG A 118 -6.82 14.90 18.16
C ARG A 118 -7.84 14.79 19.30
N PHE A 119 -7.45 15.14 20.53
CA PHE A 119 -8.32 15.01 21.69
C PHE A 119 -9.21 16.24 21.91
N GLY A 120 -8.73 17.43 21.56
CA GLY A 120 -9.46 18.67 21.81
C GLY A 120 -10.39 19.11 20.69
N TYR A 121 -10.11 18.71 19.43
CA TYR A 121 -10.80 19.25 18.27
C TYR A 121 -11.54 18.21 17.42
N TYR A 122 -11.11 16.95 17.37
CA TYR A 122 -11.76 15.88 16.62
C TYR A 122 -12.93 15.26 17.40
N ASP A 123 -13.81 16.08 17.98
CA ASP A 123 -15.01 15.65 18.68
C ASP A 123 -16.17 15.36 17.70
N ILE A 124 -17.30 14.94 18.24
CA ILE A 124 -18.50 14.64 17.44
C ILE A 124 -19.05 15.86 16.72
N ARG A 125 -18.95 17.05 17.32
CA ARG A 125 -19.42 18.32 16.71
C ARG A 125 -18.56 18.68 15.50
N TRP A 126 -17.25 18.48 15.60
CA TRP A 126 -16.36 18.61 14.45
C TRP A 126 -16.75 17.61 13.33
N ALA A 127 -17.03 16.35 13.68
CA ALA A 127 -17.41 15.35 12.70
C ALA A 127 -18.70 15.72 11.96
N HIS A 128 -19.72 16.21 12.67
CA HIS A 128 -20.92 16.75 12.04
C HIS A 128 -20.62 17.92 11.11
N SER A 129 -19.83 18.89 11.59
CA SER A 129 -19.48 20.09 10.83
C SER A 129 -18.77 19.77 9.51
N ILE A 130 -17.79 18.85 9.52
CA ILE A 130 -17.07 18.50 8.29
C ILE A 130 -17.97 17.78 7.28
N LEU A 131 -18.87 16.91 7.74
CA LEU A 131 -19.82 16.21 6.86
C LEU A 131 -20.83 17.17 6.23
N GLU A 132 -21.38 18.10 7.02
CA GLU A 132 -22.35 19.10 6.54
C GLU A 132 -21.73 20.06 5.53
N ARG A 133 -20.61 20.68 5.89
CA ARG A 133 -19.95 21.69 5.04
C ARG A 133 -19.41 21.15 3.73
N SER A 134 -18.98 19.90 3.75
CA SER A 134 -18.55 19.23 2.53
C SER A 134 -19.72 18.74 1.67
N GLY A 135 -20.95 18.77 2.18
CA GLY A 135 -22.07 18.12 1.52
C GLY A 135 -21.78 16.63 1.29
N ALA A 136 -21.31 15.95 2.36
CA ALA A 136 -20.87 14.57 2.28
C ALA A 136 -22.03 13.65 1.88
N ARG A 137 -21.83 12.87 0.81
CA ARG A 137 -22.76 11.82 0.35
C ARG A 137 -22.27 10.43 0.73
N ALA A 138 -20.99 10.28 0.99
CA ALA A 138 -20.37 9.05 1.47
C ALA A 138 -19.03 9.34 2.13
N ILE A 139 -18.62 8.50 3.10
CA ILE A 139 -17.30 8.51 3.70
C ILE A 139 -16.58 7.19 3.43
N CYS A 140 -15.36 7.29 2.92
CA CYS A 140 -14.54 6.16 2.49
C CYS A 140 -13.22 6.13 3.27
N PHE A 141 -12.96 5.02 3.93
CA PHE A 141 -11.70 4.78 4.65
C PHE A 141 -10.97 3.60 4.02
N ASP A 142 -9.65 3.55 4.15
CA ASP A 142 -8.97 2.28 3.99
C ASP A 142 -9.42 1.31 5.11
N HIS A 143 -8.96 0.07 5.09
CA HIS A 143 -9.33 -0.92 6.10
C HIS A 143 -8.77 -0.55 7.50
N ILE A 144 -9.27 0.56 8.05
CA ILE A 144 -8.88 1.15 9.34
C ILE A 144 -9.80 0.65 10.46
N MET A 145 -9.24 0.49 11.65
CA MET A 145 -10.04 0.11 12.84
C MET A 145 -11.03 1.23 13.21
N PRO A 146 -12.33 0.93 13.27
CA PRO A 146 -13.38 1.91 13.66
C PRO A 146 -13.15 2.53 15.04
N GLY A 147 -12.55 1.78 15.96
CA GLY A 147 -12.28 2.26 17.32
C GLY A 147 -11.21 3.36 17.44
N LEU A 148 -10.55 3.77 16.36
CA LEU A 148 -9.70 4.96 16.37
C LEU A 148 -10.57 6.20 16.55
N TYR A 149 -10.15 7.10 17.44
CA TYR A 149 -10.97 8.24 17.90
C TYR A 149 -11.60 9.06 16.76
N VAL A 150 -10.80 9.47 15.78
CA VAL A 150 -11.28 10.27 14.63
C VAL A 150 -12.28 9.48 13.79
N VAL A 151 -11.99 8.22 13.51
CA VAL A 151 -12.83 7.33 12.69
C VAL A 151 -14.16 7.09 13.38
N ARG A 152 -14.15 6.83 14.70
CA ARG A 152 -15.36 6.62 15.50
C ARG A 152 -16.32 7.80 15.40
N ASN A 153 -15.81 9.01 15.60
CA ASN A 153 -16.65 10.21 15.57
C ASN A 153 -17.22 10.47 14.16
N LEU A 154 -16.42 10.24 13.11
CA LEU A 154 -16.91 10.35 11.73
C LEU A 154 -17.95 9.28 11.40
N LEU A 155 -17.76 8.03 11.82
CA LEU A 155 -18.77 6.97 11.63
C LEU A 155 -20.05 7.25 12.40
N GLN A 156 -19.95 7.73 13.64
CA GLN A 156 -21.10 8.10 14.44
C GLN A 156 -21.89 9.26 13.78
N ALA A 157 -21.21 10.34 13.41
CA ALA A 157 -21.85 11.50 12.77
C ALA A 157 -22.46 11.11 11.40
N ALA A 158 -21.79 10.25 10.63
CA ALA A 158 -22.30 9.76 9.37
C ALA A 158 -23.58 8.93 9.56
N LYS A 159 -23.59 8.04 10.56
CA LYS A 159 -24.77 7.24 10.91
C LYS A 159 -25.96 8.13 11.31
N GLU A 160 -25.73 9.13 12.18
CA GLU A 160 -26.77 10.08 12.62
C GLU A 160 -27.36 10.90 11.46
N LYS A 161 -26.58 11.10 10.38
CA LYS A 161 -27.00 11.81 9.17
C LYS A 161 -27.40 10.91 8.01
N SER A 162 -27.47 9.60 8.21
CA SER A 162 -27.73 8.60 7.17
C SER A 162 -26.76 8.70 5.98
N ILE A 163 -25.51 9.10 6.24
CA ILE A 163 -24.42 9.12 5.24
C ILE A 163 -23.72 7.76 5.29
N PRO A 164 -23.68 6.99 4.19
CA PRO A 164 -23.10 5.66 4.19
C PRO A 164 -21.57 5.69 4.35
N SER A 165 -21.07 4.69 5.05
CA SER A 165 -19.66 4.52 5.37
C SER A 165 -19.08 3.27 4.69
N PHE A 166 -17.92 3.41 4.04
CA PHE A 166 -17.25 2.38 3.29
C PHE A 166 -15.86 2.10 3.87
N SER A 167 -15.59 0.82 4.20
CA SER A 167 -14.24 0.33 4.44
C SER A 167 -13.68 -0.24 3.14
N LEU A 168 -12.64 0.37 2.60
CA LEU A 168 -11.99 0.01 1.35
C LEU A 168 -10.74 -0.87 1.59
N PRO A 169 -10.23 -1.61 0.59
CA PRO A 169 -9.09 -2.49 0.77
C PRO A 169 -7.82 -1.75 1.20
N HIS A 170 -7.07 -2.34 2.15
CA HIS A 170 -5.74 -1.89 2.58
C HIS A 170 -4.59 -2.69 1.94
N GLY A 171 -4.89 -3.76 1.27
CA GLY A 171 -3.94 -4.66 0.64
C GLY A 171 -4.65 -5.85 0.02
N VAL A 172 -3.88 -6.71 -0.63
CA VAL A 172 -4.37 -7.97 -1.19
C VAL A 172 -3.99 -9.09 -0.24
N HIS A 173 -4.96 -9.90 0.20
CA HIS A 173 -4.71 -11.09 0.99
C HIS A 173 -4.38 -12.26 0.06
N LEU A 174 -3.24 -12.90 0.28
CA LEU A 174 -2.70 -13.94 -0.61
C LEU A 174 -2.46 -15.28 0.10
N TYR A 175 -2.50 -15.32 1.43
CA TYR A 175 -2.20 -16.53 2.18
C TYR A 175 -3.41 -17.46 2.19
N THR A 176 -3.20 -18.69 1.76
CA THR A 176 -4.19 -19.79 1.84
C THR A 176 -4.00 -20.60 3.12
N ASP A 177 -2.74 -20.73 3.58
CA ASP A 177 -2.40 -21.23 4.91
C ASP A 177 -1.41 -20.28 5.59
N GLU A 178 -1.76 -19.84 6.77
CA GLU A 178 -0.91 -19.06 7.67
C GLU A 178 -0.34 -20.02 8.75
N ALA A 179 0.64 -20.85 8.37
CA ALA A 179 1.30 -21.81 9.26
C ALA A 179 1.90 -21.14 10.51
N ALA A 180 2.31 -19.88 10.34
CA ALA A 180 2.74 -19.05 11.43
C ALA A 180 1.74 -17.91 11.59
N LYS A 181 0.65 -18.16 12.29
CA LYS A 181 -0.25 -17.08 12.70
C LYS A 181 0.50 -16.12 13.59
N ALA A 182 0.87 -14.97 13.01
CA ALA A 182 1.00 -13.79 13.82
C ALA A 182 -0.29 -13.69 14.65
N LYS A 183 -0.19 -13.88 15.97
CA LYS A 183 -1.21 -13.79 17.02
C LYS A 183 -2.62 -13.61 16.47
N SER A 184 -3.47 -14.61 16.67
CA SER A 184 -4.86 -14.65 16.21
C SER A 184 -5.46 -13.26 16.18
N THR A 185 -5.96 -12.84 15.03
CA THR A 185 -6.67 -11.58 14.92
C THR A 185 -7.80 -11.68 15.94
N ASP A 186 -7.71 -10.92 17.03
CA ASP A 186 -8.68 -10.94 18.10
C ASP A 186 -10.07 -10.76 17.47
N ALA A 187 -10.92 -11.79 17.55
CA ALA A 187 -12.24 -11.77 16.94
C ALA A 187 -13.05 -10.55 17.40
N ARG A 188 -12.87 -10.11 18.66
CA ARG A 188 -13.45 -8.88 19.20
C ARG A 188 -12.96 -7.63 18.44
N ARG A 189 -11.72 -7.63 17.98
CA ARG A 189 -11.16 -6.53 17.22
C ARG A 189 -11.69 -6.55 15.79
N ALA A 190 -11.80 -7.70 15.16
CA ALA A 190 -12.32 -7.83 13.81
C ALA A 190 -13.81 -7.49 13.73
N SER A 191 -14.63 -7.91 14.71
CA SER A 191 -16.06 -7.61 14.75
C SER A 191 -16.40 -6.12 14.74
N LYS A 192 -15.47 -5.24 15.17
CA LYS A 192 -15.65 -3.78 15.11
C LYS A 192 -15.83 -3.25 13.68
N PHE A 193 -15.35 -3.97 12.66
CA PHE A 193 -15.62 -3.59 11.29
C PHE A 193 -17.10 -3.60 10.92
N ASN A 194 -17.95 -4.25 11.71
CA ASN A 194 -19.39 -4.17 11.56
C ASN A 194 -19.97 -2.76 11.83
N GLU A 195 -19.18 -1.83 12.34
CA GLU A 195 -19.56 -0.42 12.47
C GLU A 195 -19.67 0.28 11.10
N PHE A 196 -18.95 -0.20 10.07
CA PHE A 196 -19.13 0.25 8.69
C PHE A 196 -20.42 -0.30 8.07
N ASP A 197 -21.03 0.48 7.16
CA ASP A 197 -22.19 0.02 6.41
C ASP A 197 -21.78 -0.98 5.33
N HIS A 198 -20.67 -0.70 4.63
CA HIS A 198 -20.14 -1.54 3.56
C HIS A 198 -18.65 -1.80 3.75
N ILE A 199 -18.23 -3.04 3.52
CA ILE A 199 -16.84 -3.46 3.60
C ILE A 199 -16.47 -4.06 2.25
N ILE A 200 -15.60 -3.38 1.52
CA ILE A 200 -15.15 -3.82 0.20
C ILE A 200 -13.81 -4.53 0.35
N VAL A 201 -13.70 -5.69 -0.24
CA VAL A 201 -12.48 -6.52 -0.21
C VAL A 201 -12.05 -6.91 -1.62
N PRO A 202 -10.74 -7.18 -1.83
CA PRO A 202 -10.23 -7.46 -3.16
C PRO A 202 -10.58 -8.88 -3.64
N ASN A 203 -10.69 -9.87 -2.75
CA ASN A 203 -10.88 -11.27 -3.12
C ASN A 203 -11.68 -12.07 -2.08
N ARG A 204 -12.03 -13.31 -2.45
CA ARG A 204 -12.79 -14.22 -1.59
C ARG A 204 -12.00 -14.63 -0.35
N LEU A 205 -10.67 -14.85 -0.46
CA LEU A 205 -9.84 -15.20 0.70
C LEU A 205 -9.98 -14.16 1.82
N ARG A 206 -9.96 -12.87 1.45
CA ARG A 206 -10.15 -11.79 2.43
C ARG A 206 -11.56 -11.76 3.01
N LYS A 207 -12.58 -12.00 2.18
CA LYS A 207 -13.97 -12.11 2.63
C LYS A 207 -14.11 -13.23 3.67
N ASP A 208 -13.62 -14.42 3.34
CA ASP A 208 -13.76 -15.60 4.19
C ASP A 208 -13.02 -15.42 5.53
N LEU A 209 -11.84 -14.81 5.50
CA LEU A 209 -11.08 -14.45 6.71
C LEU A 209 -11.89 -13.51 7.62
N LEU A 210 -12.50 -12.45 7.05
CA LEU A 210 -13.30 -11.50 7.82
C LEU A 210 -14.55 -12.13 8.39
N VAL A 211 -15.26 -12.97 7.63
CA VAL A 211 -16.45 -13.70 8.09
C VAL A 211 -16.08 -14.63 9.25
N ARG A 212 -15.00 -15.42 9.12
CA ARG A 212 -14.49 -16.27 10.21
C ARG A 212 -14.10 -15.47 11.46
N SER A 213 -13.72 -14.20 11.27
CA SER A 213 -13.39 -13.29 12.37
C SER A 213 -14.59 -12.53 12.95
N GLY A 214 -15.84 -12.89 12.59
CA GLY A 214 -17.06 -12.32 13.14
C GLY A 214 -17.57 -11.05 12.42
N VAL A 215 -17.10 -10.77 11.22
CA VAL A 215 -17.66 -9.69 10.38
C VAL A 215 -18.85 -10.23 9.60
N SER A 216 -19.97 -9.46 9.58
CA SER A 216 -21.20 -9.85 8.88
C SER A 216 -20.95 -10.00 7.38
N ALA A 217 -21.24 -11.20 6.85
CA ALA A 217 -21.12 -11.52 5.44
C ALA A 217 -21.96 -10.59 4.53
N LYS A 218 -23.11 -10.10 5.06
CA LYS A 218 -24.03 -9.19 4.34
C LYS A 218 -23.41 -7.82 4.06
N LYS A 219 -22.42 -7.40 4.86
CA LYS A 219 -21.72 -6.12 4.71
C LYS A 219 -20.50 -6.22 3.77
N ILE A 220 -20.05 -7.44 3.44
CA ILE A 220 -18.81 -7.65 2.70
C ILE A 220 -19.08 -7.88 1.22
N VAL A 221 -18.51 -7.02 0.38
CA VAL A 221 -18.58 -7.13 -1.07
C VAL A 221 -17.18 -7.34 -1.66
N VAL A 222 -17.06 -8.26 -2.62
CA VAL A 222 -15.80 -8.52 -3.34
C VAL A 222 -15.85 -7.75 -4.65
N LEU A 223 -14.97 -6.74 -4.83
CA LEU A 223 -14.92 -5.92 -6.05
C LEU A 223 -13.60 -6.01 -6.81
N GLY A 224 -12.63 -6.76 -6.31
CA GLY A 224 -11.29 -6.82 -6.92
C GLY A 224 -10.31 -5.82 -6.30
N SER A 225 -9.12 -5.73 -6.89
CA SER A 225 -8.05 -4.83 -6.42
C SER A 225 -7.95 -3.61 -7.33
N ALA A 226 -8.40 -2.46 -6.85
CA ALA A 226 -8.30 -1.19 -7.56
C ALA A 226 -6.84 -0.84 -7.91
N ARG A 227 -5.91 -1.09 -6.98
CA ARG A 227 -4.46 -0.86 -7.15
C ARG A 227 -3.88 -1.60 -8.36
N TYR A 228 -4.30 -2.84 -8.58
CA TYR A 228 -3.77 -3.70 -9.64
C TYR A 228 -4.67 -3.77 -10.87
N SER A 229 -5.73 -2.95 -10.96
CA SER A 229 -6.55 -2.86 -12.16
C SER A 229 -5.73 -2.38 -13.35
N SER A 230 -5.99 -2.94 -14.53
CA SER A 230 -5.25 -2.58 -15.76
C SER A 230 -5.35 -1.09 -16.08
N GLU A 231 -6.53 -0.48 -15.84
CA GLU A 231 -6.77 0.95 -16.07
C GLU A 231 -5.85 1.80 -15.16
N TRP A 232 -5.76 1.44 -13.86
CA TRP A 232 -4.88 2.17 -12.94
C TRP A 232 -3.41 1.94 -13.19
N LEU A 233 -2.99 0.71 -13.48
CA LEU A 233 -1.59 0.42 -13.80
C LEU A 233 -1.12 1.23 -15.01
N ALA A 234 -1.95 1.33 -16.05
CA ALA A 234 -1.65 2.16 -17.23
C ALA A 234 -1.55 3.65 -16.88
N GLN A 235 -2.43 4.16 -16.00
CA GLN A 235 -2.38 5.55 -15.54
C GLN A 235 -1.18 5.81 -14.62
N ASN A 236 -0.94 4.90 -13.68
CA ASN A 236 0.19 5.01 -12.74
C ASN A 236 1.54 5.05 -13.46
N LYS A 237 1.68 4.26 -14.52
CA LYS A 237 2.87 4.28 -15.37
C LYS A 237 3.16 5.64 -15.99
N LYS A 238 2.12 6.43 -16.31
CA LYS A 238 2.25 7.77 -16.90
C LYS A 238 2.66 8.83 -15.87
N ILE A 239 2.21 8.68 -14.62
CA ILE A 239 2.37 9.70 -13.58
C ILE A 239 3.54 9.43 -12.62
N MET A 240 4.02 8.19 -12.54
CA MET A 240 5.08 7.86 -11.61
C MET A 240 6.41 8.53 -11.97
N PRO A 241 7.13 9.09 -10.99
CA PRO A 241 8.45 9.63 -11.21
C PRO A 241 9.44 8.51 -11.59
N ARG A 242 10.30 8.78 -12.58
CA ARG A 242 11.34 7.87 -13.04
C ARG A 242 12.64 8.18 -12.31
N ARG A 243 13.28 7.15 -11.76
CA ARG A 243 14.55 7.26 -11.03
C ARG A 243 15.64 6.36 -11.60
N ILE A 244 15.26 5.33 -12.36
CA ILE A 244 16.22 4.51 -13.10
C ILE A 244 16.51 5.21 -14.41
N PRO A 245 17.78 5.61 -14.67
CA PRO A 245 18.14 6.18 -15.95
C PRO A 245 17.77 5.23 -17.10
N ALA A 246 17.31 5.79 -18.20
CA ALA A 246 17.04 5.03 -19.43
C ALA A 246 18.33 4.46 -20.04
N SER A 247 19.44 4.47 -19.30
CA SER A 247 20.77 4.13 -19.77
C SER A 247 20.88 2.67 -20.19
N ALA A 248 21.45 2.55 -21.22
CA ALA A 248 22.33 1.66 -21.94
C ALA A 248 23.02 0.55 -21.11
N ASN A 249 22.23 -0.22 -20.32
CA ASN A 249 22.73 -1.54 -19.93
C ASN A 249 22.72 -2.41 -21.19
N PRO A 250 23.81 -3.09 -21.52
CA PRO A 250 23.85 -3.93 -22.70
C PRO A 250 22.67 -4.91 -22.66
N PRO A 251 21.93 -5.09 -23.76
CA PRO A 251 20.75 -5.98 -23.80
C PRO A 251 21.04 -7.44 -23.46
N SER A 252 22.32 -7.80 -23.38
CA SER A 252 22.82 -9.15 -23.08
C SER A 252 22.77 -9.56 -21.61
N ARG A 253 22.61 -8.61 -20.66
CA ARG A 253 22.57 -8.94 -19.23
C ARG A 253 21.14 -9.17 -18.75
N LEU A 254 20.96 -10.17 -17.87
CA LEU A 254 19.67 -10.44 -17.25
C LEU A 254 19.43 -9.45 -16.12
N LYS A 255 18.33 -8.69 -16.20
CA LYS A 255 17.93 -7.74 -15.16
C LYS A 255 17.04 -8.40 -14.13
N VAL A 256 17.50 -8.46 -12.90
CA VAL A 256 16.83 -9.14 -11.79
C VAL A 256 16.53 -8.14 -10.67
N VAL A 257 15.28 -8.08 -10.23
CA VAL A 257 14.92 -7.39 -9.00
C VAL A 257 14.63 -8.39 -7.89
N PHE A 258 15.30 -8.24 -6.75
CA PHE A 258 15.01 -9.03 -5.55
C PHE A 258 14.23 -8.20 -4.54
N MET A 259 13.05 -8.69 -4.15
CA MET A 259 12.12 -8.03 -3.24
C MET A 259 11.85 -8.92 -2.01
N PRO A 260 12.75 -8.91 -1.02
CA PRO A 260 12.58 -9.68 0.21
C PRO A 260 11.41 -9.16 1.04
N SER A 261 10.77 -10.05 1.80
CA SER A 261 9.76 -9.67 2.79
C SER A 261 10.41 -9.14 4.07
N LYS A 262 9.60 -8.64 5.00
CA LYS A 262 10.08 -8.31 6.34
C LYS A 262 10.47 -9.58 7.08
N PRO A 263 11.58 -9.59 7.85
CA PRO A 263 11.99 -10.71 8.69
C PRO A 263 10.91 -11.19 9.65
N GLN A 264 10.12 -10.27 10.18
CA GLN A 264 8.99 -10.58 11.06
C GLN A 264 7.86 -11.38 10.37
N TYR A 265 7.89 -11.54 9.05
CA TYR A 265 6.97 -12.37 8.27
C TYR A 265 7.60 -13.72 7.88
N HIS A 266 8.39 -14.27 8.80
CA HIS A 266 8.96 -15.62 8.69
C HIS A 266 10.01 -15.79 7.58
N ALA A 267 10.75 -14.74 7.24
CA ALA A 267 11.92 -14.87 6.42
C ALA A 267 13.05 -15.53 7.24
N ASP A 268 13.71 -16.52 6.69
CA ASP A 268 14.94 -17.07 7.24
C ASP A 268 16.11 -16.13 6.92
N LEU A 269 16.58 -15.41 7.96
CA LEU A 269 17.61 -14.38 7.78
C LEU A 269 18.98 -14.95 7.39
N SER A 270 19.32 -16.18 7.82
CA SER A 270 20.58 -16.81 7.48
C SER A 270 20.60 -17.19 6.00
N ARG A 271 19.53 -17.80 5.51
CA ARG A 271 19.36 -18.14 4.11
C ARG A 271 19.18 -16.91 3.22
N LEU A 272 18.60 -15.81 3.76
CA LEU A 272 18.51 -14.54 3.04
C LEU A 272 19.90 -13.98 2.71
N SER A 273 20.85 -14.03 3.65
CA SER A 273 22.25 -13.62 3.40
C SER A 273 22.92 -14.51 2.35
N THR A 274 22.74 -15.84 2.45
CA THR A 274 23.25 -16.79 1.44
C THR A 274 22.69 -16.50 0.05
N THR A 275 21.38 -16.21 -0.04
CA THR A 275 20.73 -15.83 -1.30
C THR A 275 21.34 -14.54 -1.88
N CYS A 276 21.58 -13.53 -1.04
CA CYS A 276 22.22 -12.29 -1.50
C CYS A 276 23.65 -12.53 -2.01
N ASN A 277 24.45 -13.37 -1.34
CA ASN A 277 25.79 -13.75 -1.79
C ASN A 277 25.75 -14.48 -3.13
N LEU A 278 24.83 -15.43 -3.30
CA LEU A 278 24.61 -16.11 -4.57
C LEU A 278 24.33 -15.10 -5.69
N LEU A 279 23.38 -14.20 -5.48
CA LEU A 279 22.99 -13.20 -6.48
C LEU A 279 24.16 -12.26 -6.84
N ALA A 280 24.94 -11.83 -5.85
CA ALA A 280 26.12 -10.99 -6.06
C ALA A 280 27.25 -11.71 -6.85
N GLY A 281 27.38 -13.02 -6.68
CA GLY A 281 28.39 -13.86 -7.36
C GLY A 281 28.03 -14.23 -8.80
N MET A 282 26.77 -14.09 -9.22
CA MET A 282 26.35 -14.51 -10.57
C MET A 282 26.80 -13.53 -11.64
N LYS A 283 27.51 -14.04 -12.66
CA LYS A 283 27.95 -13.24 -13.82
C LYS A 283 26.81 -12.99 -14.81
N ASN A 284 26.95 -11.95 -15.63
CA ASN A 284 26.00 -11.57 -16.68
C ASN A 284 24.58 -11.26 -16.18
N MET A 285 24.47 -10.76 -14.95
CA MET A 285 23.23 -10.25 -14.38
C MET A 285 23.43 -8.84 -13.83
N ASP A 286 22.36 -8.05 -13.90
CA ASP A 286 22.22 -6.78 -13.20
C ASP A 286 21.15 -6.97 -12.12
N VAL A 287 21.59 -7.03 -10.88
CA VAL A 287 20.69 -7.30 -9.74
C VAL A 287 20.47 -6.02 -8.97
N MET A 288 19.20 -5.69 -8.68
CA MET A 288 18.82 -4.67 -7.72
C MET A 288 18.04 -5.28 -6.57
N ILE A 289 18.32 -4.84 -5.34
CA ILE A 289 17.56 -5.25 -4.18
C ILE A 289 16.62 -4.14 -3.73
N LYS A 290 15.35 -4.49 -3.52
CA LYS A 290 14.31 -3.60 -3.00
C LYS A 290 13.89 -4.05 -1.60
N PRO A 291 14.54 -3.59 -0.53
CA PRO A 291 14.13 -3.89 0.84
C PRO A 291 12.70 -3.41 1.09
N HIS A 292 12.00 -4.08 2.00
CA HIS A 292 10.63 -3.69 2.32
C HIS A 292 10.58 -2.25 2.88
N THR A 293 9.66 -1.42 2.40
CA THR A 293 9.57 0.02 2.71
C THR A 293 9.41 0.37 4.20
N ARG A 294 8.96 -0.57 5.03
CA ARG A 294 8.75 -0.37 6.48
C ARG A 294 9.89 -0.90 7.35
N THR A 295 11.01 -1.30 6.78
CA THR A 295 12.13 -1.88 7.52
C THR A 295 13.18 -0.82 7.80
N GLY A 296 13.24 -0.34 9.03
CA GLY A 296 14.28 0.62 9.46
C GLY A 296 15.61 -0.01 9.86
N GLY A 297 15.63 -1.29 10.26
CA GLY A 297 16.80 -1.96 10.88
C GLY A 297 17.57 -2.94 10.00
N GLU A 298 17.02 -3.36 8.87
CA GLU A 298 17.54 -4.50 8.10
C GLU A 298 18.45 -4.13 6.94
N LYS A 299 18.67 -2.83 6.73
CA LYS A 299 19.58 -2.36 5.67
C LYS A 299 21.01 -2.91 5.80
N HIS A 300 21.43 -3.26 7.02
CA HIS A 300 22.75 -3.87 7.24
C HIS A 300 22.84 -5.27 6.61
N LEU A 301 21.76 -6.05 6.56
CA LEU A 301 21.74 -7.40 5.97
C LEU A 301 22.07 -7.40 4.46
N PHE A 302 21.91 -6.25 3.81
CA PHE A 302 22.11 -6.11 2.37
C PHE A 302 23.38 -5.31 2.02
N LYS A 303 23.97 -4.60 3.00
CA LYS A 303 25.15 -3.76 2.76
C LYS A 303 26.43 -4.57 2.48
N ASP A 304 26.54 -5.73 3.11
CA ASP A 304 27.76 -6.55 3.05
C ASP A 304 27.90 -7.27 1.71
N ASN A 305 26.86 -7.32 0.88
CA ASN A 305 26.80 -8.11 -0.34
C ASN A 305 26.99 -7.31 -1.64
N ASN A 306 27.32 -6.02 -1.57
CA ASN A 306 27.53 -5.13 -2.74
C ASN A 306 26.38 -5.13 -3.78
N LEU A 307 25.17 -5.53 -3.39
CA LEU A 307 24.00 -5.43 -4.28
C LEU A 307 23.46 -4.00 -4.28
N PRO A 308 23.18 -3.40 -5.45
CA PRO A 308 22.60 -2.07 -5.56
C PRO A 308 21.27 -1.95 -4.81
N ASP A 309 21.22 -1.02 -3.82
CA ASP A 309 20.02 -0.71 -3.04
C ASP A 309 19.05 0.18 -3.85
N ALA A 310 17.91 -0.41 -4.22
CA ALA A 310 16.83 0.27 -4.92
C ALA A 310 15.71 0.75 -3.98
N SER A 311 15.99 0.99 -2.69
CA SER A 311 15.00 1.45 -1.69
C SER A 311 14.27 2.72 -2.12
N SER A 312 14.94 3.63 -2.83
CA SER A 312 14.38 4.90 -3.31
C SER A 312 13.54 4.78 -4.59
N VAL A 313 13.69 3.67 -5.34
CA VAL A 313 12.98 3.45 -6.61
C VAL A 313 11.58 2.90 -6.34
N LEU A 314 10.59 3.32 -7.11
CA LEU A 314 9.23 2.76 -6.99
C LEU A 314 9.19 1.30 -7.45
N THR A 315 8.36 0.50 -6.77
CA THR A 315 8.21 -0.93 -7.12
C THR A 315 7.74 -1.13 -8.55
N ALA A 316 6.78 -0.31 -9.01
CA ALA A 316 6.28 -0.34 -10.38
C ALA A 316 7.39 -0.10 -11.42
N GLU A 317 8.27 0.87 -11.15
CA GLU A 317 9.42 1.17 -12.01
C GLU A 317 10.43 0.02 -12.02
N LEU A 318 10.69 -0.60 -10.86
CA LEU A 318 11.57 -1.77 -10.78
C LEU A 318 11.01 -2.98 -11.52
N CYS A 319 9.69 -3.22 -11.43
CA CYS A 319 9.03 -4.27 -12.20
C CYS A 319 9.13 -4.03 -13.71
N GLU A 320 9.07 -2.77 -14.16
CA GLU A 320 9.29 -2.43 -15.57
C GLU A 320 10.74 -2.64 -16.01
N TRP A 321 11.69 -2.21 -15.18
CA TRP A 321 13.11 -2.33 -15.46
C TRP A 321 13.57 -3.78 -15.52
N ALA A 322 13.06 -4.63 -14.62
CA ALA A 322 13.49 -6.01 -14.48
C ALA A 322 13.00 -6.91 -15.64
N ASP A 323 13.82 -7.87 -16.03
CA ASP A 323 13.39 -9.01 -16.83
C ASP A 323 12.69 -10.05 -15.95
N ILE A 324 13.12 -10.18 -14.69
CA ILE A 324 12.67 -11.19 -13.72
C ILE A 324 12.55 -10.55 -12.34
N ALA A 325 11.55 -10.98 -11.58
CA ALA A 325 11.41 -10.60 -10.17
C ALA A 325 11.53 -11.83 -9.26
N LEU A 326 12.38 -11.71 -8.23
CA LEU A 326 12.46 -12.63 -7.11
C LEU A 326 11.65 -12.05 -5.96
N VAL A 327 10.66 -12.80 -5.45
CA VAL A 327 9.73 -12.35 -4.41
C VAL A 327 9.67 -13.32 -3.24
N VAL A 328 9.35 -12.81 -2.06
CA VAL A 328 9.20 -13.60 -0.83
C VAL A 328 7.85 -13.28 -0.20
N GLY A 329 6.81 -14.06 -0.52
CA GLY A 329 5.47 -13.98 0.10
C GLY A 329 4.80 -12.60 0.05
N SER A 330 5.09 -11.78 -0.96
CA SER A 330 4.61 -10.40 -1.07
C SER A 330 3.57 -10.23 -2.18
N SER A 331 2.57 -9.37 -1.93
CA SER A 331 1.56 -8.99 -2.94
C SER A 331 2.15 -8.28 -4.18
N VAL A 332 3.39 -7.88 -4.11
CA VAL A 332 4.12 -7.28 -5.23
C VAL A 332 4.23 -8.22 -6.44
N ILE A 333 4.17 -9.53 -6.21
CA ILE A 333 4.09 -10.53 -7.30
C ILE A 333 2.93 -10.26 -8.24
N THR A 334 1.81 -9.73 -7.73
CA THR A 334 0.64 -9.39 -8.57
C THR A 334 1.01 -8.35 -9.63
N GLU A 335 1.81 -7.35 -9.25
CA GLU A 335 2.26 -6.31 -10.19
C GLU A 335 3.22 -6.88 -11.24
N VAL A 336 4.13 -7.78 -10.83
CA VAL A 336 5.05 -8.47 -11.72
C VAL A 336 4.29 -9.28 -12.78
N LEU A 337 3.31 -10.08 -12.34
CA LEU A 337 2.50 -10.92 -13.22
C LEU A 337 1.57 -10.11 -14.12
N MET A 338 1.01 -9.00 -13.63
CA MET A 338 0.23 -8.05 -14.45
C MET A 338 1.08 -7.40 -15.55
N GLN A 339 2.37 -7.23 -15.32
CA GLN A 339 3.32 -6.75 -16.33
C GLN A 339 3.88 -7.88 -17.22
N LYS A 340 3.34 -9.09 -17.09
CA LYS A 340 3.77 -10.29 -17.85
C LYS A 340 5.26 -10.61 -17.71
N LYS A 341 5.82 -10.37 -16.53
CA LYS A 341 7.22 -10.66 -16.21
C LYS A 341 7.33 -11.99 -15.47
N PRO A 342 8.38 -12.78 -15.72
CA PRO A 342 8.71 -13.94 -14.91
C PRO A 342 8.84 -13.61 -13.43
N ALA A 343 8.16 -14.42 -12.60
CA ALA A 343 8.18 -14.29 -11.15
C ALA A 343 8.70 -15.59 -10.52
N LEU A 344 9.76 -15.50 -9.72
CA LEU A 344 10.29 -16.59 -8.92
C LEU A 344 9.94 -16.33 -7.45
N TYR A 345 9.25 -17.27 -6.85
CA TYR A 345 8.88 -17.24 -5.45
C TYR A 345 9.86 -18.06 -4.62
N LEU A 346 10.65 -17.39 -3.78
CA LEU A 346 11.64 -18.04 -2.91
C LEU A 346 10.93 -18.62 -1.68
N LYS A 347 10.34 -19.81 -1.84
CA LYS A 347 9.57 -20.51 -0.82
C LYS A 347 10.40 -20.82 0.41
N TYR A 348 11.65 -21.16 0.26
CA TYR A 348 12.56 -21.48 1.36
C TYR A 348 12.85 -20.31 2.30
N LEU A 349 12.49 -19.08 1.91
CA LEU A 349 12.56 -17.89 2.76
C LEU A 349 11.22 -17.55 3.43
N HIS A 350 10.16 -18.36 3.20
CA HIS A 350 8.81 -18.01 3.64
C HIS A 350 7.99 -19.24 4.08
N ALA A 351 7.43 -19.21 5.27
CA ALA A 351 6.74 -20.37 5.85
C ALA A 351 5.29 -20.56 5.36
N ASN A 352 4.59 -19.46 5.02
CA ASN A 352 3.17 -19.52 4.68
C ASN A 352 2.95 -20.03 3.25
N THR A 353 1.82 -20.70 3.02
CA THR A 353 1.35 -21.06 1.67
C THR A 353 0.59 -19.89 1.05
N THR A 354 0.77 -19.71 -0.25
CA THR A 354 0.22 -18.56 -0.96
C THR A 354 -0.63 -19.02 -2.15
N LEU A 355 -1.63 -18.22 -2.51
CA LEU A 355 -2.51 -18.51 -3.63
C LEU A 355 -1.76 -18.62 -4.98
N PHE A 356 -0.73 -17.81 -5.18
CA PHE A 356 0.05 -17.88 -6.42
C PHE A 356 0.90 -19.15 -6.51
N GLU A 357 1.34 -19.69 -5.38
CA GLU A 357 2.00 -20.99 -5.27
C GLU A 357 1.02 -22.13 -5.58
N GLU A 358 -0.14 -22.16 -4.92
CA GLU A 358 -1.15 -23.20 -5.12
C GLU A 358 -1.69 -23.24 -6.55
N LEU A 359 -1.88 -22.08 -7.16
CA LEU A 359 -2.32 -21.99 -8.55
C LEU A 359 -1.19 -22.25 -9.56
N GLY A 360 0.07 -22.37 -9.11
CA GLY A 360 1.21 -22.51 -9.98
C GLY A 360 1.40 -21.33 -10.92
N ALA A 361 1.14 -20.11 -10.44
CA ALA A 361 1.23 -18.86 -11.23
C ALA A 361 2.63 -18.25 -11.21
N CYS A 362 3.60 -18.90 -10.57
CA CYS A 362 4.99 -18.47 -10.50
C CYS A 362 5.90 -19.70 -10.46
N TRP A 363 7.19 -19.48 -10.61
CA TRP A 363 8.19 -20.50 -10.37
C TRP A 363 8.52 -20.57 -8.88
N THR A 364 8.02 -21.59 -8.19
CA THR A 364 8.31 -21.82 -6.78
C THR A 364 9.69 -22.44 -6.65
N ILE A 365 10.56 -21.84 -5.85
CA ILE A 365 11.95 -22.20 -5.62
C ILE A 365 12.11 -22.67 -4.16
N HIS A 366 12.64 -23.87 -3.96
CA HIS A 366 12.69 -24.53 -2.64
C HIS A 366 14.05 -24.43 -1.96
N ASP A 367 15.12 -24.11 -2.72
CA ASP A 367 16.46 -23.90 -2.19
C ASP A 367 17.33 -23.04 -3.11
N GLU A 368 18.55 -22.74 -2.67
CA GLU A 368 19.51 -21.89 -3.38
C GLU A 368 20.04 -22.55 -4.68
N SER A 369 20.13 -23.88 -4.72
CA SER A 369 20.55 -24.62 -5.90
C SER A 369 19.52 -24.53 -7.02
N GLU A 370 18.23 -24.69 -6.68
CA GLU A 370 17.13 -24.46 -7.62
C GLU A 370 17.10 -23.01 -8.11
N LEU A 371 17.37 -22.03 -7.24
CA LEU A 371 17.46 -20.63 -7.63
C LEU A 371 18.56 -20.41 -8.67
N GLU A 372 19.76 -20.94 -8.41
CA GLU A 372 20.88 -20.82 -9.33
C GLU A 372 20.56 -21.45 -10.69
N HIS A 373 19.98 -22.65 -10.68
CA HIS A 373 19.58 -23.35 -11.89
C HIS A 373 18.54 -22.54 -12.69
N ALA A 374 17.50 -22.03 -12.02
CA ALA A 374 16.46 -21.22 -12.63
C ALA A 374 17.03 -19.95 -13.28
N LEU A 375 17.91 -19.22 -12.57
CA LEU A 375 18.53 -18.02 -13.09
C LEU A 375 19.44 -18.30 -14.30
N ARG A 376 20.22 -19.38 -14.28
CA ARG A 376 21.05 -19.82 -15.42
C ARG A 376 20.20 -20.21 -16.64
N SER A 377 19.04 -20.84 -16.42
CA SER A 377 18.08 -21.14 -17.47
C SER A 377 17.52 -19.86 -18.11
N LEU A 378 17.12 -18.90 -17.27
CA LEU A 378 16.56 -17.63 -17.72
C LEU A 378 17.59 -16.69 -18.36
N GLN A 379 18.88 -16.83 -18.03
CA GLN A 379 19.96 -16.15 -18.77
C GLN A 379 20.04 -16.60 -20.23
N LYS A 380 19.78 -17.90 -20.48
CA LYS A 380 19.76 -18.47 -21.85
C LYS A 380 18.48 -18.11 -22.58
N ASN A 381 17.34 -18.16 -21.91
CA ASN A 381 16.04 -17.84 -22.47
C ASN A 381 15.13 -17.23 -21.41
N LYS A 382 14.90 -15.91 -21.46
CA LYS A 382 14.09 -15.16 -20.50
C LYS A 382 12.62 -15.63 -20.42
N ALA A 383 12.13 -16.36 -21.41
CA ALA A 383 10.78 -16.92 -21.45
C ALA A 383 10.68 -18.37 -20.92
N ALA A 384 11.81 -18.99 -20.55
CA ALA A 384 11.85 -20.39 -20.10
C ALA A 384 11.36 -20.53 -18.64
N VAL A 385 10.08 -20.27 -18.41
CA VAL A 385 9.44 -20.47 -17.09
C VAL A 385 8.61 -21.78 -17.08
N PRO A 386 8.59 -22.52 -15.94
CA PRO A 386 7.89 -23.82 -15.86
C PRO A 386 6.37 -23.69 -15.61
N TYR A 387 5.81 -22.51 -15.81
CA TYR A 387 4.37 -22.27 -15.62
C TYR A 387 3.76 -21.57 -16.83
N GLY A 388 2.48 -21.90 -17.12
CA GLY A 388 1.78 -21.38 -18.27
C GLY A 388 0.97 -20.11 -17.99
N GLU A 389 0.67 -19.36 -19.05
CA GLU A 389 -0.14 -18.14 -18.97
C GLU A 389 -1.53 -18.38 -18.35
N THR A 390 -2.14 -19.54 -18.59
CA THR A 390 -3.46 -19.91 -18.02
C THR A 390 -3.47 -19.86 -16.50
N ARG A 391 -2.38 -20.29 -15.85
CA ARG A 391 -2.22 -20.24 -14.38
C ARG A 391 -2.14 -18.81 -13.88
N VAL A 392 -1.41 -17.97 -14.58
CA VAL A 392 -1.30 -16.54 -14.28
C VAL A 392 -2.66 -15.84 -14.45
N VAL A 393 -3.39 -16.14 -15.53
CA VAL A 393 -4.73 -15.60 -15.78
C VAL A 393 -5.70 -15.99 -14.66
N GLU A 394 -5.68 -17.24 -14.19
CA GLU A 394 -6.56 -17.67 -13.09
C GLU A 394 -6.19 -16.95 -11.77
N TYR A 395 -4.90 -16.82 -11.46
CA TYR A 395 -4.44 -16.04 -10.31
C TYR A 395 -4.93 -14.58 -10.38
N VAL A 396 -4.71 -13.92 -11.51
CA VAL A 396 -5.12 -12.52 -11.71
C VAL A 396 -6.64 -12.38 -11.60
N LYS A 397 -7.41 -13.32 -12.14
CA LYS A 397 -8.88 -13.34 -12.03
C LYS A 397 -9.29 -13.38 -10.56
N GLN A 398 -8.70 -14.27 -9.75
CA GLN A 398 -9.06 -14.39 -8.33
C GLN A 398 -8.61 -13.17 -7.50
N VAL A 399 -7.41 -12.65 -7.74
CA VAL A 399 -6.78 -11.64 -6.90
C VAL A 399 -7.11 -10.22 -7.33
N VAL A 400 -7.08 -9.95 -8.64
CA VAL A 400 -7.31 -8.61 -9.18
C VAL A 400 -8.77 -8.38 -9.51
N TYR A 401 -9.45 -9.36 -10.14
CA TYR A 401 -10.84 -9.21 -10.57
C TYR A 401 -11.86 -9.77 -9.57
N GLY A 402 -11.41 -10.21 -8.38
CA GLY A 402 -12.30 -10.72 -7.33
C GLY A 402 -13.04 -12.01 -7.70
N GLY A 403 -12.49 -12.82 -8.61
CA GLY A 403 -13.08 -14.04 -9.12
C GLY A 403 -14.12 -13.81 -10.25
N ARG A 404 -14.26 -12.58 -10.74
CA ARG A 404 -15.19 -12.22 -11.82
C ARG A 404 -14.55 -12.42 -13.19
N ALA A 405 -15.38 -12.66 -14.20
CA ALA A 405 -14.94 -12.63 -15.60
C ALA A 405 -14.72 -11.20 -16.10
N GLU A 406 -15.49 -10.25 -15.57
CA GLU A 406 -15.41 -8.84 -15.88
C GLU A 406 -14.12 -8.20 -15.30
N LYS A 407 -13.48 -7.39 -16.13
CA LYS A 407 -12.18 -6.76 -15.83
C LYS A 407 -12.28 -5.31 -15.40
N ASP A 408 -13.47 -4.69 -15.44
CA ASP A 408 -13.66 -3.29 -15.03
C ASP A 408 -13.79 -3.15 -13.51
N VAL A 409 -12.68 -3.37 -12.84
CA VAL A 409 -12.61 -3.26 -11.37
C VAL A 409 -12.99 -1.86 -10.90
N LEU A 410 -12.46 -0.81 -11.54
CA LEU A 410 -12.68 0.56 -11.09
C LEU A 410 -14.12 1.02 -11.34
N GLY A 411 -14.75 0.64 -12.45
CA GLY A 411 -16.16 0.86 -12.69
C GLY A 411 -17.04 0.16 -11.66
N ASN A 412 -16.67 -1.07 -11.25
CA ASN A 412 -17.40 -1.76 -10.18
C ASN A 412 -17.35 -1.02 -8.84
N TYR A 413 -16.20 -0.41 -8.48
CA TYR A 413 -16.10 0.45 -7.28
C TYR A 413 -16.94 1.71 -7.41
N GLU A 414 -16.83 2.41 -8.51
CA GLU A 414 -17.58 3.64 -8.79
C GLU A 414 -19.09 3.37 -8.73
N ASN A 415 -19.58 2.38 -9.48
CA ASN A 415 -21.00 2.00 -9.49
C ASN A 415 -21.50 1.58 -8.11
N PHE A 416 -20.72 0.77 -7.37
CA PHE A 416 -21.13 0.32 -6.04
C PHE A 416 -21.22 1.47 -5.04
N ILE A 417 -20.21 2.33 -4.99
CA ILE A 417 -20.19 3.46 -4.04
C ILE A 417 -21.28 4.47 -4.39
N THR A 418 -21.48 4.79 -5.66
CA THR A 418 -22.53 5.75 -6.09
C THR A 418 -23.94 5.22 -5.87
N ALA A 419 -24.18 3.94 -6.14
CA ALA A 419 -25.49 3.31 -5.92
C ALA A 419 -25.91 3.28 -4.43
N HIS A 420 -24.95 3.24 -3.51
CA HIS A 420 -25.18 3.19 -2.07
C HIS A 420 -24.92 4.53 -1.37
N ALA A 421 -24.56 5.58 -2.10
CA ALA A 421 -24.34 6.91 -1.55
C ALA A 421 -25.68 7.56 -1.15
N GLY A 422 -25.67 8.39 -0.11
CA GLY A 422 -26.80 9.23 0.26
C GLY A 422 -27.21 10.18 -0.90
N LYS A 423 -28.50 10.48 -0.98
CA LYS A 423 -29.09 11.41 -1.97
C LYS A 423 -28.60 12.84 -1.76
#